data_29f319e4205c5d0196c0233a9d46ea7a
#
_entry.id   29f319e4205c5d0196c0233a9d46ea7a
#
_cell.length_a   1.000
_cell.length_b   1.000
_cell.length_c   1.000
_cell.angle_alpha   90.00
_cell.angle_beta   90.00
_cell.angle_gamma   90.00
#
_symmetry.space_group_name_H-M   'P 1'
#
loop_
_entity.id
_entity.type
_entity.pdbx_description
1 polymer ?
#
loop_
_entity_poly.entity_id
_entity_poly.type
_entity_poly.pdbx_seq_one_letter_code
_entity_poly.pdbx_strand_id
1 'polypeptide(L)'
;MKSSGFPLSQKYLDFINTVDNVDADFLEGTTASGKTTVGAGVKFMRMVSRSRKKSHIIAAKTTGIAEKNILQQDNGILDIHKSAKYYGNGDKDNKLPHIKFEGKIIYVLGYDNRDKWELVLGSQFGCVYIDEINTANIDFVREVSTRNDYLMATLNPDDPNLPVYKEFVNRSRPYKKYEQDVPKEIMAELTETPVPKWRYWFFTFRDNLSLTEGDIQKKIQSAPPGTKLYKNKIQGLRGKATGLIFPNFDHKRHVITKTWVKTRVESGKLRFKKFTAGLDTSYSSKSPDTIAMIFQGITEDRKLITLEEKIYSNAELDQPLAPSDTAVKFVEFLERCRKEWGFTKDVFIDSADQATITELRKYKRLNGCLYKFIDSYKKIKILDRIKLQLGWIQQGCYLVVDTCMGHIAELERYSWDEEKDKPEDRNDHTINANQYAWIPYRQMIGFETEDMK
;
A
#
# COMPACT_ATOMS: atom_id res chain seq x y z
N MET A 1 12.45 -19.08 34.32
CA MET A 1 11.39 -18.24 33.68
C MET A 1 10.05 -18.73 34.14
N LYS A 2 9.21 -17.89 34.77
CA LYS A 2 7.80 -18.23 34.97
C LYS A 2 7.20 -18.37 33.60
N SER A 3 6.47 -19.45 33.34
CA SER A 3 5.77 -19.71 32.09
C SER A 3 4.91 -18.49 31.75
N SER A 4 5.00 -17.99 30.49
CA SER A 4 3.97 -17.12 29.93
C SER A 4 2.64 -17.75 30.30
N GLY A 5 1.70 -17.01 30.91
CA GLY A 5 0.47 -17.57 31.47
C GLY A 5 -0.51 -18.16 30.42
N PHE A 6 -0.05 -18.42 29.20
CA PHE A 6 -0.82 -18.99 28.09
C PHE A 6 -0.07 -20.18 27.46
N PRO A 7 -0.81 -21.20 26.90
CA PRO A 7 -0.20 -22.39 26.35
C PRO A 7 0.53 -22.09 25.05
N LEU A 8 1.73 -22.68 24.89
CA LEU A 8 2.58 -22.53 23.70
C LEU A 8 2.73 -23.85 22.97
N SER A 9 2.57 -23.83 21.65
CA SER A 9 2.89 -24.97 20.80
C SER A 9 4.39 -25.29 20.81
N GLN A 10 4.78 -26.52 20.47
CA GLN A 10 6.18 -26.89 20.36
C GLN A 10 6.93 -26.01 19.37
N LYS A 11 6.27 -25.60 18.28
CA LYS A 11 6.84 -24.69 17.29
C LYS A 11 7.15 -23.30 17.88
N TYR A 12 6.26 -22.77 18.72
CA TYR A 12 6.54 -21.52 19.45
C TYR A 12 7.65 -21.70 20.50
N LEU A 13 7.72 -22.83 21.19
CA LEU A 13 8.82 -23.10 22.11
C LEU A 13 10.18 -23.15 21.39
N ASP A 14 10.26 -23.82 20.25
CA ASP A 14 11.46 -23.87 19.42
C ASP A 14 11.82 -22.49 18.88
N PHE A 15 10.83 -21.72 18.40
CA PHE A 15 11.01 -20.33 17.95
C PHE A 15 11.58 -19.44 19.06
N ILE A 16 11.01 -19.47 20.26
CA ILE A 16 11.47 -18.68 21.41
C ILE A 16 12.90 -19.07 21.81
N ASN A 17 13.27 -20.35 21.69
CA ASN A 17 14.57 -20.86 22.08
C ASN A 17 15.65 -20.67 21.00
N THR A 18 15.29 -20.35 19.76
CA THR A 18 16.25 -20.03 18.70
C THR A 18 16.76 -18.60 18.89
N VAL A 19 17.68 -18.38 19.82
CA VAL A 19 18.23 -17.07 20.18
C VAL A 19 19.67 -16.86 19.74
N ASP A 20 20.37 -17.93 19.40
CA ASP A 20 21.76 -17.91 18.93
C ASP A 20 21.79 -18.15 17.41
N ASN A 21 22.75 -17.56 16.72
CA ASN A 21 22.88 -17.64 15.24
C ASN A 21 21.62 -17.23 14.47
N VAL A 22 20.94 -16.17 14.94
CA VAL A 22 19.81 -15.55 14.28
C VAL A 22 20.00 -14.03 14.27
N ASP A 23 19.95 -13.44 13.08
CA ASP A 23 20.06 -11.99 12.87
C ASP A 23 18.70 -11.39 12.48
N ALA A 24 17.79 -12.20 11.88
CA ALA A 24 16.41 -11.80 11.65
C ALA A 24 15.42 -12.99 11.72
N ASP A 25 14.21 -12.71 12.20
CA ASP A 25 13.06 -13.60 12.16
C ASP A 25 11.87 -12.92 11.46
N PHE A 26 11.35 -13.54 10.41
CA PHE A 26 10.12 -13.12 9.72
C PHE A 26 9.00 -14.12 10.02
N LEU A 27 7.93 -13.63 10.67
CA LEU A 27 6.80 -14.44 11.10
C LEU A 27 5.60 -14.14 10.20
N GLU A 28 5.32 -15.01 9.27
CA GLU A 28 4.18 -14.92 8.37
C GLU A 28 3.12 -15.99 8.70
N GLY A 29 1.87 -15.78 8.29
CA GLY A 29 0.81 -16.78 8.45
C GLY A 29 -0.55 -16.20 8.76
N THR A 30 -1.48 -17.06 9.21
CA THR A 30 -2.88 -16.69 9.42
C THR A 30 -3.06 -15.61 10.49
N THR A 31 -4.19 -14.90 10.44
CA THR A 31 -4.57 -13.99 11.54
C THR A 31 -4.73 -14.78 12.84
N ALA A 32 -4.61 -14.10 14.00
CA ALA A 32 -4.78 -14.69 15.33
C ALA A 32 -3.95 -15.96 15.62
N SER A 33 -2.90 -16.21 14.84
CA SER A 33 -1.97 -17.33 15.11
C SER A 33 -1.06 -17.11 16.33
N GLY A 34 -1.06 -15.92 16.95
CA GLY A 34 -0.25 -15.58 18.12
C GLY A 34 1.10 -14.89 17.79
N LYS A 35 1.35 -14.56 16.52
CA LYS A 35 2.63 -13.99 16.05
C LYS A 35 3.04 -12.74 16.84
N THR A 36 2.16 -11.78 17.04
CA THR A 36 2.46 -10.54 17.77
C THR A 36 2.69 -10.82 19.26
N THR A 37 1.79 -11.58 19.90
CA THR A 37 1.89 -11.90 21.33
C THR A 37 3.18 -12.66 21.65
N VAL A 38 3.48 -13.73 20.93
CA VAL A 38 4.67 -14.56 21.19
C VAL A 38 5.94 -13.90 20.62
N GLY A 39 5.84 -13.28 19.43
CA GLY A 39 6.95 -12.59 18.79
C GLY A 39 7.40 -11.39 19.62
N ALA A 40 6.55 -10.38 19.75
CA ALA A 40 6.89 -9.16 20.49
C ALA A 40 6.95 -9.40 21.99
N GLY A 41 5.93 -10.04 22.56
CA GLY A 41 5.80 -10.20 24.01
C GLY A 41 6.79 -11.16 24.63
N VAL A 42 7.23 -12.20 23.92
CA VAL A 42 8.11 -13.22 24.51
C VAL A 42 9.51 -13.20 23.89
N LYS A 43 9.64 -13.52 22.59
CA LYS A 43 10.97 -13.68 21.99
C LYS A 43 11.71 -12.36 21.83
N PHE A 44 11.05 -11.32 21.32
CA PHE A 44 11.69 -10.02 21.17
C PHE A 44 12.20 -9.48 22.52
N MET A 45 11.38 -9.52 23.58
CA MET A 45 11.79 -9.09 24.92
C MET A 45 12.95 -9.93 25.46
N ARG A 46 12.98 -11.24 25.18
CA ARG A 46 14.12 -12.10 25.48
C ARG A 46 15.40 -11.68 24.74
N MET A 47 15.30 -11.31 23.47
CA MET A 47 16.42 -10.80 22.67
C MET A 47 16.90 -9.45 23.20
N VAL A 48 15.97 -8.57 23.60
CA VAL A 48 16.28 -7.29 24.27
C VAL A 48 17.07 -7.55 25.54
N SER A 49 16.63 -8.45 26.44
CA SER A 49 17.35 -8.79 27.68
C SER A 49 18.79 -9.28 27.42
N ARG A 50 19.01 -10.03 26.34
CA ARG A 50 20.34 -10.58 25.97
C ARG A 50 21.23 -9.55 25.25
N SER A 51 20.67 -8.52 24.67
CA SER A 51 21.42 -7.51 23.90
C SER A 51 22.39 -6.72 24.79
N ARG A 52 23.57 -6.40 24.29
CA ARG A 52 24.54 -5.52 24.96
C ARG A 52 24.20 -4.04 24.73
N LYS A 53 23.44 -3.73 23.69
CA LYS A 53 22.98 -2.36 23.39
C LYS A 53 21.86 -1.93 24.33
N LYS A 54 21.79 -0.64 24.59
CA LYS A 54 20.78 -0.06 25.49
C LYS A 54 19.50 0.36 24.78
N SER A 55 19.58 0.64 23.47
CA SER A 55 18.48 1.17 22.68
C SER A 55 17.90 0.14 21.74
N HIS A 56 16.59 0.05 21.70
CA HIS A 56 15.80 -0.89 20.89
C HIS A 56 14.59 -0.19 20.30
N ILE A 57 13.89 -0.82 19.32
CA ILE A 57 12.71 -0.26 18.69
C ILE A 57 11.58 -1.30 18.65
N ILE A 58 10.37 -0.84 18.89
CA ILE A 58 9.09 -1.46 18.50
C ILE A 58 8.41 -0.49 17.56
N ALA A 59 8.09 -0.93 16.36
CA ALA A 59 7.41 -0.15 15.34
C ALA A 59 6.11 -0.82 14.88
N ALA A 60 5.06 -0.02 14.76
CA ALA A 60 3.78 -0.41 14.14
C ALA A 60 3.30 0.74 13.24
N LYS A 61 2.17 0.59 12.58
CA LYS A 61 1.65 1.62 11.66
C LYS A 61 1.59 3.01 12.32
N THR A 62 1.04 3.09 13.54
CA THR A 62 1.09 4.29 14.37
C THR A 62 1.51 3.92 15.79
N THR A 63 1.99 4.89 16.56
CA THR A 63 2.31 4.69 17.99
C THR A 63 1.11 4.16 18.77
N GLY A 64 -0.10 4.70 18.52
CA GLY A 64 -1.34 4.23 19.19
C GLY A 64 -1.71 2.78 18.83
N ILE A 65 -1.40 2.30 17.63
CA ILE A 65 -1.57 0.89 17.26
C ILE A 65 -0.56 0.03 18.02
N ALA A 66 0.70 0.46 18.13
CA ALA A 66 1.69 -0.25 18.95
C ALA A 66 1.26 -0.34 20.41
N GLU A 67 0.79 0.75 20.98
CA GLU A 67 0.26 0.80 22.35
C GLU A 67 -0.87 -0.21 22.55
N LYS A 68 -1.89 -0.16 21.71
CA LYS A 68 -3.07 -1.01 21.83
C LYS A 68 -2.78 -2.49 21.57
N ASN A 69 -2.07 -2.81 20.47
CA ASN A 69 -1.98 -4.17 19.95
C ASN A 69 -0.73 -4.93 20.42
N ILE A 70 0.28 -4.24 20.93
CA ILE A 70 1.55 -4.86 21.35
C ILE A 70 1.78 -4.68 22.85
N LEU A 71 1.54 -3.48 23.39
CA LEU A 71 1.89 -3.16 24.76
C LEU A 71 0.78 -3.50 25.76
N GLN A 72 -0.46 -3.03 25.53
CA GLN A 72 -1.55 -2.97 26.51
C GLN A 72 -2.62 -4.05 26.33
N GLN A 73 -2.60 -4.81 25.22
CA GLN A 73 -3.55 -5.92 25.04
C GLN A 73 -3.35 -7.01 26.09
N ASP A 74 -4.34 -7.89 26.28
CA ASP A 74 -4.22 -9.10 27.06
C ASP A 74 -3.03 -9.94 26.54
N ASN A 75 -2.15 -10.35 27.46
CA ASN A 75 -0.87 -10.96 27.14
C ASN A 75 0.06 -10.07 26.27
N GLY A 76 -0.10 -8.76 26.28
CA GLY A 76 0.84 -7.80 25.71
C GLY A 76 2.12 -7.68 26.55
N ILE A 77 3.07 -6.86 26.06
CA ILE A 77 4.37 -6.70 26.74
C ILE A 77 4.22 -6.28 28.20
N LEU A 78 3.35 -5.32 28.50
CA LEU A 78 3.18 -4.80 29.86
C LEU A 78 2.44 -5.79 30.78
N ASP A 79 1.67 -6.69 30.20
CA ASP A 79 1.01 -7.75 30.95
C ASP A 79 1.99 -8.90 31.30
N ILE A 80 2.80 -9.33 30.33
CA ILE A 80 3.79 -10.40 30.51
C ILE A 80 4.96 -9.94 31.38
N HIS A 81 5.48 -8.73 31.17
CA HIS A 81 6.66 -8.17 31.83
C HIS A 81 6.29 -7.07 32.82
N LYS A 82 5.90 -7.44 34.04
CA LYS A 82 5.47 -6.47 35.07
C LYS A 82 6.56 -5.47 35.49
N SER A 83 7.84 -5.73 35.19
CA SER A 83 8.95 -4.79 35.40
C SER A 83 9.10 -3.75 34.27
N ALA A 84 8.46 -3.96 33.12
CA ALA A 84 8.46 -3.01 32.02
C ALA A 84 7.54 -1.81 32.34
N LYS A 85 8.07 -0.60 32.14
CA LYS A 85 7.32 0.65 32.39
C LYS A 85 7.22 1.46 31.10
N TYR A 86 6.03 1.77 30.66
CA TYR A 86 5.78 2.55 29.45
C TYR A 86 5.59 4.04 29.78
N TYR A 87 6.18 4.89 28.97
CA TYR A 87 6.14 6.34 29.00
C TYR A 87 5.66 6.88 27.65
N GLY A 88 4.34 6.98 27.47
CA GLY A 88 3.70 7.34 26.20
C GLY A 88 4.00 8.79 25.71
N ASN A 89 4.23 9.71 26.66
CA ASN A 89 4.62 11.09 26.36
C ASN A 89 6.12 11.36 26.58
N GLY A 90 6.91 10.29 26.67
CA GLY A 90 8.30 10.40 27.10
C GLY A 90 8.46 10.70 28.60
N ASP A 91 9.67 10.96 29.02
CA ASP A 91 10.02 11.39 30.37
C ASP A 91 11.04 12.54 30.34
N LYS A 92 11.62 12.88 31.49
CA LYS A 92 12.63 13.96 31.59
C LYS A 92 13.90 13.70 30.73
N ASP A 93 14.27 12.44 30.57
CA ASP A 93 15.51 12.01 29.91
C ASP A 93 15.26 11.70 28.42
N ASN A 94 14.08 11.13 28.07
CA ASN A 94 13.70 10.73 26.73
C ASN A 94 12.31 11.29 26.37
N LYS A 95 12.26 12.19 25.39
CA LYS A 95 11.01 12.87 24.99
C LYS A 95 10.10 12.04 24.09
N LEU A 96 10.59 10.95 23.53
CA LEU A 96 9.82 10.06 22.66
C LEU A 96 9.13 8.95 23.47
N PRO A 97 8.00 8.41 22.99
CA PRO A 97 7.34 7.25 23.59
C PRO A 97 8.33 6.07 23.72
N HIS A 98 8.45 5.50 24.91
CA HIS A 98 9.38 4.41 25.15
C HIS A 98 9.00 3.51 26.33
N ILE A 99 9.55 2.30 26.34
CA ILE A 99 9.50 1.38 27.47
C ILE A 99 10.88 1.36 28.16
N LYS A 100 10.90 1.45 29.48
CA LYS A 100 12.08 1.12 30.30
C LYS A 100 11.97 -0.32 30.79
N PHE A 101 12.96 -1.15 30.45
CA PHE A 101 13.00 -2.57 30.80
C PHE A 101 14.44 -3.02 31.03
N GLU A 102 14.76 -3.57 32.21
CA GLU A 102 16.10 -4.06 32.57
C GLU A 102 17.25 -3.10 32.25
N GLY A 103 17.08 -1.81 32.55
CA GLY A 103 18.08 -0.77 32.27
C GLY A 103 18.22 -0.38 30.78
N LYS A 104 17.31 -0.84 29.93
CA LYS A 104 17.26 -0.58 28.48
C LYS A 104 16.07 0.28 28.14
N ILE A 105 16.14 0.93 26.97
CA ILE A 105 15.11 1.79 26.41
C ILE A 105 14.65 1.14 25.11
N ILE A 106 13.34 0.92 24.98
CA ILE A 106 12.70 0.43 23.78
C ILE A 106 11.78 1.55 23.26
N TYR A 107 12.18 2.24 22.20
CA TYR A 107 11.36 3.27 21.57
C TYR A 107 10.14 2.67 20.91
N VAL A 108 8.99 3.33 21.04
CA VAL A 108 7.71 2.92 20.46
C VAL A 108 7.33 3.91 19.38
N LEU A 109 7.36 3.48 18.11
CA LEU A 109 7.28 4.35 16.96
C LEU A 109 6.12 3.99 16.02
N GLY A 110 5.62 5.01 15.31
CA GLY A 110 4.77 4.81 14.13
C GLY A 110 5.60 4.95 12.85
N TYR A 111 5.59 3.96 11.97
CA TYR A 111 6.32 4.05 10.70
C TYR A 111 5.60 4.87 9.61
N ASP A 112 4.35 5.28 9.83
CA ASP A 112 3.63 6.20 8.94
C ASP A 112 4.09 7.66 9.07
N ASN A 113 4.82 8.00 10.13
CA ASN A 113 5.24 9.37 10.40
C ASN A 113 6.77 9.49 10.28
N ARG A 114 7.23 10.00 9.12
CA ARG A 114 8.64 10.15 8.78
C ARG A 114 9.39 11.00 9.80
N ASP A 115 8.86 12.16 10.18
CA ASP A 115 9.50 13.08 11.11
C ASP A 115 9.79 12.44 12.47
N LYS A 116 8.95 11.52 12.92
CA LYS A 116 9.10 10.86 14.21
C LYS A 116 10.14 9.75 14.19
N TRP A 117 10.17 8.93 13.14
CA TRP A 117 11.13 7.84 13.10
C TRP A 117 12.53 8.31 12.68
N GLU A 118 12.66 9.37 11.87
CA GLU A 118 13.97 9.99 11.55
C GLU A 118 14.71 10.49 12.79
N LEU A 119 13.99 10.99 13.80
CA LEU A 119 14.58 11.44 15.07
C LEU A 119 15.30 10.31 15.84
N VAL A 120 14.90 9.06 15.61
CA VAL A 120 15.47 7.88 16.30
C VAL A 120 16.56 7.24 15.48
N LEU A 121 16.49 7.28 14.15
CA LEU A 121 17.38 6.52 13.25
C LEU A 121 18.83 7.02 13.20
N GLY A 122 19.19 8.11 13.87
CA GLY A 122 20.57 8.55 14.03
C GLY A 122 21.45 7.59 14.86
N SER A 123 20.87 6.56 15.49
CA SER A 123 21.53 5.66 16.43
C SER A 123 21.61 4.21 15.93
N GLN A 124 22.44 3.40 16.58
CA GLN A 124 22.53 1.95 16.41
C GLN A 124 21.67 1.25 17.47
N PHE A 125 20.89 0.24 17.07
CA PHE A 125 19.97 -0.48 17.94
C PHE A 125 20.42 -1.92 18.19
N GLY A 126 20.02 -2.50 19.32
CA GLY A 126 20.23 -3.92 19.56
C GLY A 126 19.18 -4.75 18.84
N CYS A 127 17.91 -4.52 19.17
CA CYS A 127 16.80 -5.27 18.61
C CYS A 127 15.74 -4.30 18.02
N VAL A 128 15.18 -4.67 16.88
CA VAL A 128 14.09 -3.97 16.23
C VAL A 128 12.93 -4.95 16.00
N TYR A 129 11.73 -4.57 16.40
CA TYR A 129 10.50 -5.28 16.09
C TYR A 129 9.61 -4.42 15.18
N ILE A 130 9.12 -4.99 14.08
CA ILE A 130 8.20 -4.33 13.14
C ILE A 130 6.92 -5.16 13.04
N ASP A 131 5.80 -4.59 13.47
CA ASP A 131 4.49 -5.21 13.32
C ASP A 131 3.92 -4.90 11.95
N GLU A 132 3.36 -5.92 11.28
CA GLU A 132 2.81 -5.81 9.93
C GLU A 132 3.77 -5.15 8.93
N ILE A 133 5.01 -5.68 8.82
CA ILE A 133 6.08 -5.12 7.97
C ILE A 133 5.65 -4.91 6.50
N ASN A 134 4.70 -5.71 6.00
CA ASN A 134 4.13 -5.56 4.65
C ASN A 134 3.38 -4.26 4.44
N THR A 135 2.95 -3.58 5.51
CA THR A 135 2.28 -2.27 5.45
C THR A 135 3.23 -1.11 5.78
N ALA A 136 4.47 -1.40 6.19
CA ALA A 136 5.44 -0.39 6.57
C ALA A 136 5.98 0.38 5.36
N ASN A 137 6.33 1.65 5.59
CA ASN A 137 7.11 2.41 4.61
C ASN A 137 8.44 1.68 4.36
N ILE A 138 8.73 1.37 3.10
CA ILE A 138 9.91 0.57 2.73
C ILE A 138 11.22 1.27 3.10
N ASP A 139 11.28 2.60 3.05
CA ASP A 139 12.48 3.34 3.41
C ASP A 139 12.77 3.26 4.90
N PHE A 140 11.71 3.29 5.74
CA PHE A 140 11.85 2.98 7.16
C PHE A 140 12.44 1.59 7.38
N VAL A 141 11.93 0.56 6.68
CA VAL A 141 12.43 -0.81 6.81
C VAL A 141 13.89 -0.91 6.39
N ARG A 142 14.28 -0.29 5.26
CA ARG A 142 15.66 -0.23 4.77
C ARG A 142 16.59 0.41 5.79
N GLU A 143 16.20 1.56 6.33
CA GLU A 143 17.01 2.28 7.32
C GLU A 143 17.21 1.48 8.62
N VAL A 144 16.14 0.98 9.24
CA VAL A 144 16.27 0.25 10.50
C VAL A 144 17.00 -1.08 10.33
N SER A 145 16.90 -1.71 9.16
CA SER A 145 17.56 -2.98 8.86
C SER A 145 19.08 -2.87 8.81
N THR A 146 19.62 -1.71 8.49
CA THR A 146 21.08 -1.46 8.46
C THR A 146 21.64 -1.07 9.82
N ARG A 147 20.81 -0.81 10.82
CA ARG A 147 21.18 -0.21 12.10
C ARG A 147 20.86 -1.07 13.32
N ASN A 148 20.64 -2.35 13.14
CA ASN A 148 20.31 -3.26 14.24
C ASN A 148 21.19 -4.50 14.24
N ASP A 149 21.25 -5.18 15.40
CA ASP A 149 21.91 -6.47 15.55
C ASP A 149 20.91 -7.63 15.34
N TYR A 150 19.61 -7.36 15.58
CA TYR A 150 18.55 -8.34 15.43
C TYR A 150 17.25 -7.68 14.98
N LEU A 151 16.67 -8.17 13.91
CA LEU A 151 15.36 -7.75 13.36
C LEU A 151 14.32 -8.84 13.58
N MET A 152 13.16 -8.48 14.08
CA MET A 152 11.97 -9.33 14.07
C MET A 152 10.83 -8.61 13.39
N ALA A 153 10.13 -9.31 12.51
CA ALA A 153 8.97 -8.75 11.83
C ALA A 153 7.81 -9.75 11.79
N THR A 154 6.60 -9.24 12.03
CA THR A 154 5.37 -10.02 11.80
C THR A 154 4.65 -9.51 10.56
N LEU A 155 3.93 -10.39 9.89
CA LEU A 155 3.06 -10.03 8.78
C LEU A 155 1.93 -11.04 8.60
N ASN A 156 0.80 -10.55 8.10
CA ASN A 156 -0.16 -11.40 7.42
C ASN A 156 0.18 -11.39 5.93
N PRO A 157 0.02 -12.50 5.20
CA PRO A 157 0.30 -12.54 3.76
C PRO A 157 -0.47 -11.45 3.00
N ASP A 158 0.16 -10.87 1.99
CA ASP A 158 -0.38 -9.80 1.15
C ASP A 158 0.05 -9.96 -0.31
N ASP A 159 0.04 -8.91 -1.11
CA ASP A 159 0.51 -8.91 -2.50
C ASP A 159 2.01 -9.29 -2.54
N PRO A 160 2.39 -10.41 -3.21
CA PRO A 160 3.78 -10.85 -3.29
C PRO A 160 4.71 -9.87 -4.02
N ASN A 161 4.17 -8.89 -4.75
CA ASN A 161 4.99 -7.87 -5.44
C ASN A 161 5.41 -6.70 -4.55
N LEU A 162 4.97 -6.65 -3.29
CA LEU A 162 5.43 -5.61 -2.37
C LEU A 162 6.96 -5.68 -2.20
N PRO A 163 7.67 -4.53 -2.23
CA PRO A 163 9.14 -4.49 -2.14
C PRO A 163 9.69 -5.24 -0.93
N VAL A 164 8.98 -5.22 0.20
CA VAL A 164 9.38 -5.90 1.43
C VAL A 164 9.54 -7.41 1.27
N TYR A 165 8.76 -8.04 0.39
CA TYR A 165 8.93 -9.47 0.12
C TYR A 165 10.25 -9.72 -0.59
N LYS A 166 10.54 -9.01 -1.69
CA LYS A 166 11.76 -9.18 -2.46
C LYS A 166 13.02 -8.80 -1.66
N GLU A 167 12.98 -7.68 -0.96
CA GLU A 167 14.17 -7.12 -0.29
C GLU A 167 14.47 -7.80 1.05
N PHE A 168 13.45 -8.34 1.73
CA PHE A 168 13.58 -8.88 3.08
C PHE A 168 13.04 -10.31 3.23
N VAL A 169 11.72 -10.50 3.17
CA VAL A 169 11.08 -11.76 3.55
C VAL A 169 11.54 -12.93 2.70
N ASN A 170 11.60 -12.77 1.37
CA ASN A 170 12.00 -13.83 0.42
C ASN A 170 13.49 -14.17 0.46
N ARG A 171 14.30 -13.38 1.18
CA ARG A 171 15.71 -13.65 1.47
C ARG A 171 15.92 -14.44 2.75
N SER A 172 14.88 -14.72 3.52
CA SER A 172 14.91 -15.61 4.67
C SER A 172 14.64 -17.07 4.27
N ARG A 173 14.96 -18.00 5.15
CA ARG A 173 14.70 -19.43 4.91
C ARG A 173 14.01 -20.07 6.12
N PRO A 174 13.09 -21.00 5.90
CA PRO A 174 12.43 -21.73 6.96
C PRO A 174 13.46 -22.44 7.87
N TYR A 175 13.11 -22.54 9.14
CA TYR A 175 13.84 -23.43 10.03
C TYR A 175 13.61 -24.88 9.58
N LYS A 176 14.68 -25.62 9.30
CA LYS A 176 14.63 -26.93 8.61
C LYS A 176 13.57 -27.89 9.16
N LYS A 177 13.39 -27.91 10.48
CA LYS A 177 12.40 -28.75 11.17
C LYS A 177 10.94 -28.42 10.74
N TYR A 178 10.69 -27.17 10.36
CA TYR A 178 9.35 -26.63 10.03
C TYR A 178 9.20 -26.22 8.56
N GLU A 179 10.10 -26.65 7.70
CA GLU A 179 10.08 -26.35 6.28
C GLU A 179 8.81 -26.90 5.60
N GLN A 180 8.39 -28.10 5.99
CA GLN A 180 7.18 -28.75 5.49
C GLN A 180 5.86 -28.10 5.94
N ASP A 181 5.91 -27.23 6.96
CA ASP A 181 4.73 -26.49 7.43
C ASP A 181 4.45 -25.26 6.55
N VAL A 182 5.42 -24.84 5.74
CA VAL A 182 5.27 -23.69 4.86
C VAL A 182 4.50 -24.13 3.61
N PRO A 183 3.43 -23.41 3.22
CA PRO A 183 2.71 -23.71 1.99
C PRO A 183 3.64 -23.71 0.76
N LYS A 184 3.38 -24.65 -0.18
CA LYS A 184 4.21 -24.81 -1.38
C LYS A 184 4.26 -23.53 -2.22
N GLU A 185 3.17 -22.79 -2.26
CA GLU A 185 3.05 -21.52 -2.96
C GLU A 185 4.02 -20.48 -2.38
N ILE A 186 4.12 -20.39 -1.06
CA ILE A 186 5.07 -19.49 -0.39
C ILE A 186 6.50 -19.99 -0.57
N MET A 187 6.73 -21.29 -0.44
CA MET A 187 8.07 -21.87 -0.68
C MET A 187 8.60 -21.55 -2.08
N ALA A 188 7.72 -21.57 -3.08
CA ALA A 188 8.06 -21.22 -4.46
C ALA A 188 8.42 -19.73 -4.64
N GLU A 189 8.01 -18.86 -3.71
CA GLU A 189 8.34 -17.43 -3.74
C GLU A 189 9.62 -17.09 -2.95
N LEU A 190 10.11 -17.96 -2.07
CA LEU A 190 11.34 -17.75 -1.32
C LEU A 190 12.59 -18.02 -2.19
N THR A 191 12.69 -17.33 -3.32
CA THR A 191 13.71 -17.56 -4.37
C THR A 191 14.88 -16.59 -4.33
N GLU A 192 14.77 -15.49 -3.61
CA GLU A 192 15.84 -14.49 -3.52
C GLU A 192 17.08 -15.07 -2.83
N THR A 193 18.25 -14.51 -3.14
CA THR A 193 19.51 -14.92 -2.53
C THR A 193 19.41 -14.89 -1.00
N PRO A 194 19.58 -16.03 -0.31
CA PRO A 194 19.35 -16.09 1.11
C PRO A 194 20.41 -15.30 1.90
N VAL A 195 19.95 -14.58 2.91
CA VAL A 195 20.85 -13.97 3.90
C VAL A 195 21.12 -14.99 5.01
N PRO A 196 22.38 -15.29 5.34
CA PRO A 196 22.69 -16.17 6.44
C PRO A 196 22.03 -15.71 7.73
N LYS A 197 21.55 -16.68 8.55
CA LYS A 197 20.89 -16.42 9.85
C LYS A 197 19.56 -15.64 9.79
N TRP A 198 18.99 -15.36 8.59
CA TRP A 198 17.64 -14.88 8.46
C TRP A 198 16.70 -16.07 8.42
N ARG A 199 15.74 -16.13 9.37
CA ARG A 199 14.80 -17.24 9.54
C ARG A 199 13.41 -16.84 9.13
N TYR A 200 12.72 -17.74 8.45
CA TYR A 200 11.32 -17.63 8.08
C TYR A 200 10.48 -18.58 8.93
N TRP A 201 9.39 -18.11 9.48
CA TRP A 201 8.46 -18.88 10.30
C TRP A 201 7.04 -18.72 9.78
N PHE A 202 6.37 -19.83 9.51
CA PHE A 202 4.98 -19.83 9.10
C PHE A 202 4.10 -20.33 10.24
N PHE A 203 3.19 -19.47 10.73
CA PHE A 203 2.29 -19.78 11.83
C PHE A 203 0.83 -19.78 11.39
N THR A 204 0.04 -20.74 11.90
CA THR A 204 -1.39 -20.90 11.64
C THR A 204 -2.19 -20.78 12.93
N PHE A 205 -3.51 -20.79 12.82
CA PHE A 205 -4.40 -20.87 14.00
C PHE A 205 -4.04 -22.03 14.93
N ARG A 206 -3.59 -23.16 14.39
CA ARG A 206 -3.25 -24.37 15.17
C ARG A 206 -2.02 -24.20 16.04
N ASP A 207 -1.18 -23.24 15.73
CA ASP A 207 0.00 -22.91 16.55
C ASP A 207 -0.38 -22.08 17.79
N ASN A 208 -1.58 -21.45 17.79
CA ASN A 208 -2.10 -20.72 18.93
C ASN A 208 -3.02 -21.61 19.78
N LEU A 209 -2.46 -22.25 20.77
CA LEU A 209 -3.18 -23.17 21.66
C LEU A 209 -4.18 -22.48 22.60
N SER A 210 -4.26 -21.16 22.61
CA SER A 210 -5.28 -20.42 23.35
C SER A 210 -6.63 -20.34 22.60
N LEU A 211 -6.65 -20.69 21.31
CA LEU A 211 -7.89 -20.73 20.51
C LEU A 211 -8.58 -22.08 20.69
N THR A 212 -9.89 -22.04 20.94
CA THR A 212 -10.75 -23.21 20.84
C THR A 212 -11.10 -23.50 19.37
N GLU A 213 -11.51 -24.72 19.07
CA GLU A 213 -12.01 -25.05 17.71
C GLU A 213 -13.18 -24.14 17.29
N GLY A 214 -14.06 -23.78 18.23
CA GLY A 214 -15.15 -22.84 18.01
C GLY A 214 -14.66 -21.43 17.62
N ASP A 215 -13.57 -20.94 18.21
CA ASP A 215 -12.97 -19.65 17.86
C ASP A 215 -12.35 -19.68 16.45
N ILE A 216 -11.71 -20.79 16.09
CA ILE A 216 -11.15 -21.00 14.74
C ILE A 216 -12.27 -21.00 13.72
N GLN A 217 -13.36 -21.76 13.96
CA GLN A 217 -14.49 -21.81 13.05
C GLN A 217 -15.19 -20.44 12.87
N LYS A 218 -15.37 -19.68 13.94
CA LYS A 218 -15.89 -18.31 13.84
C LYS A 218 -15.01 -17.42 12.95
N LYS A 219 -13.68 -17.52 13.07
CA LYS A 219 -12.74 -16.77 12.22
C LYS A 219 -12.84 -17.20 10.77
N ILE A 220 -12.89 -18.49 10.49
CA ILE A 220 -13.06 -19.03 9.13
C ILE A 220 -14.37 -18.51 8.52
N GLN A 221 -15.47 -18.56 9.26
CA GLN A 221 -16.78 -18.09 8.81
C GLN A 221 -16.86 -16.56 8.61
N SER A 222 -16.01 -15.79 9.28
CA SER A 222 -15.99 -14.32 9.14
C SER A 222 -15.41 -13.82 7.82
N ALA A 223 -14.74 -14.70 7.05
CA ALA A 223 -14.16 -14.37 5.76
C ALA A 223 -14.81 -15.20 4.66
N PRO A 224 -15.46 -14.60 3.65
CA PRO A 224 -16.06 -15.33 2.55
C PRO A 224 -15.03 -16.13 1.75
N PRO A 225 -15.26 -17.44 1.48
CA PRO A 225 -14.39 -18.24 0.62
C PRO A 225 -14.20 -17.60 -0.77
N GLY A 226 -12.99 -17.69 -1.32
CA GLY A 226 -12.66 -17.11 -2.63
C GLY A 226 -12.24 -15.62 -2.61
N THR A 227 -12.35 -14.95 -1.46
CA THR A 227 -11.88 -13.56 -1.30
C THR A 227 -10.38 -13.49 -0.98
N LYS A 228 -9.76 -12.34 -1.24
CA LYS A 228 -8.39 -12.04 -0.77
C LYS A 228 -8.29 -12.18 0.74
N LEU A 229 -9.31 -11.71 1.46
CA LEU A 229 -9.39 -11.81 2.92
C LEU A 229 -9.28 -13.27 3.38
N TYR A 230 -10.06 -14.16 2.78
CA TYR A 230 -10.02 -15.61 3.08
C TYR A 230 -8.63 -16.19 2.76
N LYS A 231 -8.09 -15.88 1.57
CA LYS A 231 -6.78 -16.36 1.15
C LYS A 231 -5.66 -15.91 2.11
N ASN A 232 -5.61 -14.62 2.41
CA ASN A 232 -4.52 -14.05 3.20
C ASN A 232 -4.67 -14.34 4.71
N LYS A 233 -5.86 -14.11 5.28
CA LYS A 233 -6.06 -14.18 6.73
C LYS A 233 -6.41 -15.59 7.23
N ILE A 234 -7.10 -16.40 6.41
CA ILE A 234 -7.54 -17.72 6.81
C ILE A 234 -6.61 -18.81 6.29
N GLN A 235 -6.28 -18.80 5.00
CA GLN A 235 -5.35 -19.78 4.44
C GLN A 235 -3.88 -19.43 4.70
N GLY A 236 -3.58 -18.18 5.04
CA GLY A 236 -2.22 -17.72 5.23
C GLY A 236 -1.41 -17.64 3.94
N LEU A 237 -2.07 -17.57 2.79
CA LEU A 237 -1.42 -17.56 1.48
C LEU A 237 -1.30 -16.13 0.95
N ARG A 238 -0.19 -15.84 0.31
CA ARG A 238 0.01 -14.59 -0.42
C ARG A 238 -0.90 -14.54 -1.62
N GLY A 239 -1.40 -13.37 -1.97
CA GLY A 239 -2.26 -13.22 -3.13
C GLY A 239 -2.44 -11.77 -3.50
N LYS A 240 -2.53 -11.53 -4.81
CA LYS A 240 -3.04 -10.28 -5.33
C LYS A 240 -4.49 -10.13 -4.90
N ALA A 241 -4.95 -8.89 -4.80
CA ALA A 241 -6.34 -8.61 -4.47
C ALA A 241 -7.27 -9.40 -5.42
N THR A 242 -8.02 -10.33 -4.87
CA THR A 242 -9.06 -11.05 -5.61
C THR A 242 -10.32 -10.19 -5.78
N GLY A 243 -10.42 -9.10 -5.06
CA GLY A 243 -11.44 -8.08 -5.19
C GLY A 243 -11.03 -6.93 -6.11
N LEU A 244 -10.39 -7.19 -7.25
CA LEU A 244 -10.08 -6.14 -8.22
C LEU A 244 -11.36 -5.45 -8.68
N ILE A 245 -11.31 -4.13 -8.75
CA ILE A 245 -12.40 -3.31 -9.27
C ILE A 245 -12.52 -3.49 -10.78
N PHE A 246 -11.38 -3.65 -11.48
CA PHE A 246 -11.33 -3.86 -12.92
C PHE A 246 -10.76 -5.25 -13.31
N PRO A 247 -11.40 -6.38 -12.90
CA PRO A 247 -10.87 -7.72 -13.13
C PRO A 247 -10.78 -8.09 -14.61
N ASN A 248 -11.56 -7.42 -15.45
CA ASN A 248 -11.58 -7.65 -16.90
C ASN A 248 -10.61 -6.76 -17.67
N PHE A 249 -9.84 -5.90 -17.00
CA PHE A 249 -8.76 -5.15 -17.65
C PHE A 249 -7.62 -6.12 -17.96
N ASP A 250 -7.36 -6.29 -19.24
CA ASP A 250 -6.37 -7.22 -19.77
C ASP A 250 -5.33 -6.45 -20.60
N HIS A 251 -4.07 -6.60 -20.27
CA HIS A 251 -2.98 -5.88 -20.92
C HIS A 251 -2.94 -6.11 -22.44
N LYS A 252 -3.21 -7.34 -22.90
CA LYS A 252 -3.19 -7.70 -24.34
C LYS A 252 -4.36 -7.10 -25.12
N ARG A 253 -5.49 -6.86 -24.47
CA ARG A 253 -6.71 -6.36 -25.11
C ARG A 253 -6.87 -4.85 -24.99
N HIS A 254 -6.41 -4.25 -23.91
CA HIS A 254 -6.74 -2.88 -23.56
C HIS A 254 -5.53 -1.93 -23.59
N VAL A 255 -4.30 -2.47 -23.66
CA VAL A 255 -3.09 -1.67 -23.82
C VAL A 255 -2.67 -1.67 -25.27
N ILE A 256 -2.48 -0.47 -25.82
CA ILE A 256 -2.10 -0.25 -27.21
C ILE A 256 -0.84 0.60 -27.29
N THR A 257 0.00 0.40 -28.31
CA THR A 257 1.24 1.17 -28.44
C THR A 257 0.94 2.60 -28.93
N LYS A 258 1.74 3.54 -28.47
CA LYS A 258 1.68 4.93 -28.95
C LYS A 258 1.81 5.02 -30.47
N THR A 259 2.69 4.21 -31.04
CA THR A 259 2.88 4.11 -32.51
C THR A 259 1.62 3.63 -33.20
N TRP A 260 0.93 2.63 -32.64
CA TRP A 260 -0.33 2.14 -33.21
C TRP A 260 -1.39 3.25 -33.32
N VAL A 261 -1.52 4.08 -32.28
CA VAL A 261 -2.47 5.22 -32.30
C VAL A 261 -2.08 6.22 -33.39
N LYS A 262 -0.80 6.65 -33.42
CA LYS A 262 -0.30 7.65 -34.39
C LYS A 262 -0.52 7.21 -35.82
N THR A 263 -0.07 6.00 -36.17
CA THR A 263 -0.23 5.46 -37.52
C THR A 263 -1.69 5.39 -37.96
N ARG A 264 -2.62 5.08 -37.05
CA ARG A 264 -4.06 5.04 -37.38
C ARG A 264 -4.66 6.41 -37.51
N VAL A 265 -4.20 7.39 -36.75
CA VAL A 265 -4.63 8.80 -36.89
C VAL A 265 -4.13 9.34 -38.22
N GLU A 266 -2.84 9.15 -38.56
CA GLU A 266 -2.25 9.59 -39.82
C GLU A 266 -2.91 8.94 -41.05
N SER A 267 -3.27 7.67 -40.95
CA SER A 267 -3.97 6.96 -42.02
C SER A 267 -5.48 7.23 -42.10
N GLY A 268 -6.03 8.07 -41.19
CA GLY A 268 -7.45 8.39 -41.11
C GLY A 268 -8.33 7.24 -40.58
N LYS A 269 -7.72 6.12 -40.14
CA LYS A 269 -8.45 4.96 -39.59
C LYS A 269 -8.89 5.15 -38.15
N LEU A 270 -8.34 6.14 -37.44
CA LEU A 270 -8.75 6.56 -36.11
C LEU A 270 -8.95 8.07 -36.13
N ARG A 271 -10.10 8.53 -35.68
CA ARG A 271 -10.38 9.95 -35.55
C ARG A 271 -10.89 10.27 -34.17
N PHE A 272 -10.31 11.31 -33.57
CA PHE A 272 -10.76 11.80 -32.28
C PHE A 272 -11.87 12.85 -32.47
N LYS A 273 -12.99 12.62 -31.81
CA LYS A 273 -14.11 13.54 -31.73
C LYS A 273 -13.90 14.61 -30.65
N LYS A 274 -13.25 14.23 -29.55
CA LYS A 274 -13.03 15.09 -28.39
C LYS A 274 -11.74 14.71 -27.66
N PHE A 275 -11.00 15.72 -27.22
CA PHE A 275 -9.94 15.55 -26.22
C PHE A 275 -10.40 16.12 -24.88
N THR A 276 -9.89 15.57 -23.79
CA THR A 276 -10.18 16.03 -22.44
C THR A 276 -9.01 15.68 -21.51
N ALA A 277 -8.87 16.39 -20.41
CA ALA A 277 -7.81 16.16 -19.44
C ALA A 277 -8.34 16.28 -18.02
N GLY A 278 -7.71 15.54 -17.11
CA GLY A 278 -8.01 15.56 -15.67
C GLY A 278 -6.76 15.71 -14.83
N LEU A 279 -6.93 16.33 -13.69
CA LEU A 279 -5.93 16.51 -12.65
C LEU A 279 -6.53 16.04 -11.33
N ASP A 280 -5.85 15.08 -10.71
CA ASP A 280 -6.09 14.67 -9.33
C ASP A 280 -4.92 15.08 -8.46
N THR A 281 -5.21 15.77 -7.38
CA THR A 281 -4.22 16.23 -6.41
C THR A 281 -4.64 15.71 -5.05
N SER A 282 -4.00 14.66 -4.60
CA SER A 282 -4.27 14.12 -3.26
C SER A 282 -3.32 14.73 -2.25
N TYR A 283 -3.83 15.58 -1.39
CA TYR A 283 -3.13 16.08 -0.19
C TYR A 283 -3.63 15.31 1.05
N SER A 284 -3.69 14.00 0.96
CA SER A 284 -4.09 13.16 2.09
C SER A 284 -2.88 12.86 2.96
N SER A 285 -2.96 13.17 4.25
CA SER A 285 -1.97 12.77 5.25
C SER A 285 -1.79 11.25 5.41
N LYS A 286 -2.56 10.45 4.67
CA LYS A 286 -2.57 8.98 4.71
C LYS A 286 -1.93 8.32 3.48
N SER A 287 -1.62 9.07 2.44
CA SER A 287 -0.95 8.61 1.22
C SER A 287 0.19 9.57 0.90
N PRO A 288 1.33 9.13 0.34
CA PRO A 288 2.31 10.06 -0.19
C PRO A 288 1.60 10.98 -1.19
N ASP A 289 1.77 12.29 -1.01
CA ASP A 289 1.14 13.31 -1.85
C ASP A 289 1.43 13.03 -3.32
N THR A 290 0.45 12.52 -4.05
CA THR A 290 0.58 12.15 -5.46
C THR A 290 -0.27 13.09 -6.30
N ILE A 291 0.36 13.66 -7.33
CA ILE A 291 -0.31 14.50 -8.31
C ILE A 291 -0.37 13.71 -9.61
N ALA A 292 -1.57 13.41 -10.09
CA ALA A 292 -1.79 12.66 -11.31
C ALA A 292 -2.46 13.54 -12.38
N MET A 293 -1.84 13.60 -13.55
CA MET A 293 -2.30 14.33 -14.73
C MET A 293 -2.58 13.33 -15.85
N ILE A 294 -3.79 13.35 -16.40
CA ILE A 294 -4.21 12.46 -17.48
C ILE A 294 -4.71 13.29 -18.67
N PHE A 295 -4.29 12.89 -19.87
CA PHE A 295 -4.84 13.39 -21.13
C PHE A 295 -5.41 12.22 -21.93
N GLN A 296 -6.62 12.38 -22.45
CA GLN A 296 -7.34 11.31 -23.14
C GLN A 296 -8.16 11.83 -24.32
N GLY A 297 -8.44 10.94 -25.25
CA GLY A 297 -9.25 11.22 -26.41
C GLY A 297 -10.47 10.30 -26.53
N ILE A 298 -11.58 10.84 -26.96
CA ILE A 298 -12.78 10.08 -27.31
C ILE A 298 -12.87 10.03 -28.82
N THR A 299 -12.95 8.82 -29.36
CA THR A 299 -12.96 8.60 -30.82
C THR A 299 -14.37 8.71 -31.42
N GLU A 300 -14.44 8.82 -32.75
CA GLU A 300 -15.73 8.81 -33.48
C GLU A 300 -16.48 7.48 -33.31
N ASP A 301 -15.74 6.36 -33.17
CA ASP A 301 -16.27 5.02 -32.89
C ASP A 301 -16.48 4.74 -31.40
N ARG A 302 -16.63 5.82 -30.58
CA ARG A 302 -17.06 5.81 -29.17
C ARG A 302 -16.09 5.10 -28.22
N LYS A 303 -14.80 5.04 -28.54
CA LYS A 303 -13.75 4.55 -27.64
C LYS A 303 -13.14 5.69 -26.83
N LEU A 304 -12.82 5.40 -25.58
CA LEU A 304 -11.99 6.25 -24.73
C LEU A 304 -10.56 5.72 -24.77
N ILE A 305 -9.60 6.56 -25.14
CA ILE A 305 -8.19 6.23 -25.18
C ILE A 305 -7.42 7.16 -24.23
N THR A 306 -6.82 6.63 -23.19
CA THR A 306 -5.86 7.36 -22.36
C THR A 306 -4.55 7.48 -23.14
N LEU A 307 -4.13 8.71 -23.46
CA LEU A 307 -3.06 9.00 -24.41
C LEU A 307 -1.74 9.36 -23.72
N GLU A 308 -1.83 10.16 -22.65
CA GLU A 308 -0.66 10.63 -21.89
C GLU A 308 -0.97 10.68 -20.40
N GLU A 309 0.06 10.41 -19.60
CA GLU A 309 0.04 10.63 -18.16
C GLU A 309 1.27 11.41 -17.70
N LYS A 310 1.15 12.04 -16.56
CA LYS A 310 2.27 12.52 -15.76
C LYS A 310 1.92 12.40 -14.30
N ILE A 311 2.80 11.74 -13.56
CA ILE A 311 2.63 11.50 -12.13
C ILE A 311 3.81 12.17 -11.41
N TYR A 312 3.53 12.85 -10.31
CA TYR A 312 4.52 13.34 -9.37
C TYR A 312 4.19 12.77 -7.99
N SER A 313 5.15 12.11 -7.38
CA SER A 313 5.11 11.71 -5.98
C SER A 313 5.89 12.75 -5.18
N ASN A 314 5.22 13.54 -4.34
CA ASN A 314 5.89 14.54 -3.52
C ASN A 314 6.87 13.90 -2.52
N ALA A 315 6.66 12.61 -2.17
CA ALA A 315 7.59 11.86 -1.34
C ALA A 315 8.92 11.53 -2.04
N GLU A 316 8.96 11.56 -3.38
CA GLU A 316 10.14 11.26 -4.20
C GLU A 316 10.83 12.52 -4.72
N LEU A 317 10.26 13.71 -4.46
CA LEU A 317 10.83 14.98 -4.87
C LEU A 317 11.66 15.58 -3.72
N ASP A 318 12.79 16.20 -4.04
CA ASP A 318 13.62 16.94 -3.08
C ASP A 318 12.85 18.06 -2.39
N GLN A 319 11.86 18.63 -3.10
CA GLN A 319 10.91 19.60 -2.55
C GLN A 319 9.51 19.27 -3.05
N PRO A 320 8.52 19.13 -2.15
CA PRO A 320 7.13 18.92 -2.52
C PRO A 320 6.60 20.04 -3.42
N LEU A 321 5.80 19.69 -4.42
CA LEU A 321 5.18 20.69 -5.30
C LEU A 321 4.11 21.47 -4.54
N ALA A 322 4.23 22.78 -4.57
CA ALA A 322 3.16 23.66 -4.12
C ALA A 322 2.03 23.74 -5.16
N PRO A 323 0.81 24.18 -4.79
CA PRO A 323 -0.28 24.39 -5.75
C PRO A 323 0.09 25.28 -6.94
N SER A 324 0.95 26.29 -6.74
CA SER A 324 1.48 27.14 -7.81
C SER A 324 2.35 26.37 -8.80
N ASP A 325 3.23 25.50 -8.29
CA ASP A 325 4.11 24.67 -9.13
C ASP A 325 3.31 23.64 -9.91
N THR A 326 2.32 23.03 -9.25
CA THR A 326 1.36 22.11 -9.86
C THR A 326 0.61 22.78 -11.01
N ALA A 327 0.18 24.03 -10.84
CA ALA A 327 -0.50 24.79 -11.88
C ALA A 327 0.40 25.02 -13.12
N VAL A 328 1.66 25.39 -12.92
CA VAL A 328 2.64 25.55 -14.02
C VAL A 328 2.86 24.22 -14.73
N LYS A 329 3.18 23.16 -13.99
CA LYS A 329 3.44 21.83 -14.54
C LYS A 329 2.24 21.23 -15.27
N PHE A 330 1.04 21.49 -14.80
CA PHE A 330 -0.17 21.02 -15.48
C PHE A 330 -0.39 21.74 -16.82
N VAL A 331 -0.16 23.05 -16.90
CA VAL A 331 -0.25 23.78 -18.17
C VAL A 331 0.85 23.33 -19.14
N GLU A 332 2.09 23.11 -18.66
CA GLU A 332 3.17 22.53 -19.48
C GLU A 332 2.80 21.15 -20.04
N PHE A 333 2.21 20.30 -19.21
CA PHE A 333 1.69 19.00 -19.63
C PHE A 333 0.63 19.14 -20.71
N LEU A 334 -0.35 20.02 -20.53
CA LEU A 334 -1.41 20.27 -21.52
C LEU A 334 -0.87 20.81 -22.85
N GLU A 335 0.11 21.73 -22.83
CA GLU A 335 0.73 22.26 -24.04
C GLU A 335 1.55 21.18 -24.79
N ARG A 336 2.20 20.26 -24.08
CA ARG A 336 2.85 19.10 -24.69
C ARG A 336 1.83 18.18 -25.35
N CYS A 337 0.75 17.85 -24.65
CA CYS A 337 -0.33 17.02 -25.19
C CYS A 337 -1.02 17.68 -26.40
N ARG A 338 -1.20 19.00 -26.36
CA ARG A 338 -1.76 19.77 -27.47
C ARG A 338 -0.91 19.66 -28.74
N LYS A 339 0.41 19.78 -28.60
CA LYS A 339 1.34 19.65 -29.74
C LYS A 339 1.35 18.26 -30.34
N GLU A 340 1.17 17.26 -29.49
CA GLU A 340 1.29 15.86 -29.91
C GLU A 340 0.00 15.26 -30.45
N TRP A 341 -1.15 15.59 -29.84
CA TRP A 341 -2.42 14.93 -30.09
C TRP A 341 -3.51 15.88 -30.59
N GLY A 342 -3.60 17.05 -30.00
CA GLY A 342 -4.62 18.03 -30.32
C GLY A 342 -5.10 18.82 -29.11
N PHE A 343 -5.98 19.78 -29.37
CA PHE A 343 -6.42 20.74 -28.37
C PHE A 343 -7.65 20.27 -27.60
N THR A 344 -7.62 20.46 -26.27
CA THR A 344 -8.80 20.43 -25.42
C THR A 344 -9.03 21.81 -24.78
N LYS A 345 -10.26 22.28 -24.78
CA LYS A 345 -10.63 23.56 -24.13
C LYS A 345 -10.90 23.33 -22.64
N ASP A 346 -11.68 22.29 -22.33
CA ASP A 346 -12.18 22.01 -21.00
C ASP A 346 -11.28 20.99 -20.31
N VAL A 347 -10.76 21.32 -19.13
CA VAL A 347 -9.92 20.47 -18.30
C VAL A 347 -10.47 20.43 -16.88
N PHE A 348 -10.45 19.26 -16.25
CA PHE A 348 -11.19 18.99 -15.02
C PHE A 348 -10.22 18.69 -13.87
N ILE A 349 -10.41 19.38 -12.75
CA ILE A 349 -9.55 19.33 -11.57
C ILE A 349 -10.36 18.81 -10.38
N ASP A 350 -9.74 18.06 -9.48
CA ASP A 350 -10.41 17.68 -8.25
C ASP A 350 -11.03 18.90 -7.55
N SER A 351 -12.35 18.86 -7.37
CA SER A 351 -13.09 19.94 -6.70
C SER A 351 -12.75 20.11 -5.22
N ALA A 352 -12.07 19.15 -4.60
CA ALA A 352 -11.58 19.26 -3.21
C ALA A 352 -10.36 20.18 -3.12
N ASP A 353 -9.55 20.29 -4.20
CA ASP A 353 -8.35 21.12 -4.22
C ASP A 353 -8.61 22.54 -4.76
N GLN A 354 -9.24 23.36 -3.93
CA GLN A 354 -9.50 24.75 -4.26
C GLN A 354 -8.24 25.62 -4.35
N ALA A 355 -7.15 25.19 -3.72
CA ALA A 355 -5.87 25.88 -3.79
C ALA A 355 -5.28 25.81 -5.20
N THR A 356 -5.12 24.61 -5.74
CA THR A 356 -4.63 24.42 -7.13
C THR A 356 -5.57 25.02 -8.18
N ILE A 357 -6.89 24.91 -7.99
CA ILE A 357 -7.87 25.55 -8.89
C ILE A 357 -7.67 27.08 -8.91
N THR A 358 -7.46 27.68 -7.75
CA THR A 358 -7.22 29.12 -7.62
C THR A 358 -5.93 29.53 -8.32
N GLU A 359 -4.84 28.79 -8.13
CA GLU A 359 -3.55 29.06 -8.80
C GLU A 359 -3.64 28.85 -10.31
N LEU A 360 -4.37 27.87 -10.82
CA LEU A 360 -4.63 27.67 -12.25
C LEU A 360 -5.41 28.84 -12.86
N ARG A 361 -6.43 29.35 -12.15
CA ARG A 361 -7.19 30.53 -12.59
C ARG A 361 -6.35 31.79 -12.57
N LYS A 362 -5.47 31.94 -11.58
CA LYS A 362 -4.48 33.03 -11.49
C LYS A 362 -3.45 32.92 -12.62
N TYR A 363 -2.90 31.73 -12.88
CA TYR A 363 -1.99 31.47 -13.99
C TYR A 363 -2.63 31.90 -15.33
N LYS A 364 -3.87 31.49 -15.58
CA LYS A 364 -4.61 31.89 -16.78
C LYS A 364 -4.75 33.40 -16.94
N ARG A 365 -5.06 34.10 -15.85
CA ARG A 365 -5.22 35.56 -15.86
C ARG A 365 -3.90 36.28 -16.17
N LEU A 366 -2.79 35.77 -15.65
CA LEU A 366 -1.46 36.39 -15.79
C LEU A 366 -0.79 36.03 -17.12
N ASN A 367 -0.94 34.80 -17.59
CA ASN A 367 -0.20 34.27 -18.74
C ASN A 367 -1.07 34.02 -19.99
N GLY A 368 -2.38 34.18 -19.91
CA GLY A 368 -3.28 34.09 -21.06
C GLY A 368 -3.42 32.70 -21.68
N CYS A 369 -3.57 31.63 -20.89
CA CYS A 369 -3.75 30.27 -21.45
C CYS A 369 -5.16 30.02 -22.00
N LEU A 370 -5.25 29.13 -22.99
CA LEU A 370 -6.49 28.81 -23.71
C LEU A 370 -7.44 27.88 -22.97
N TYR A 371 -6.97 27.23 -21.89
CA TYR A 371 -7.72 26.21 -21.16
C TYR A 371 -8.79 26.83 -20.27
N LYS A 372 -9.90 26.09 -20.09
CA LYS A 372 -10.92 26.38 -19.09
C LYS A 372 -10.80 25.37 -17.96
N PHE A 373 -10.35 25.82 -16.81
CA PHE A 373 -10.21 25.02 -15.61
C PHE A 373 -11.56 24.87 -14.91
N ILE A 374 -12.04 23.64 -14.82
CA ILE A 374 -13.38 23.30 -14.34
C ILE A 374 -13.24 22.37 -13.15
N ASP A 375 -13.94 22.68 -12.08
CA ASP A 375 -14.06 21.82 -10.90
C ASP A 375 -14.72 20.50 -11.31
N SER A 376 -14.15 19.36 -10.91
CA SER A 376 -14.67 18.04 -11.28
C SER A 376 -16.10 17.84 -10.77
N TYR A 377 -16.92 17.16 -11.58
CA TYR A 377 -18.33 16.93 -11.27
C TYR A 377 -18.49 15.72 -10.36
N LYS A 378 -18.63 15.94 -9.03
CA LYS A 378 -18.73 14.86 -8.02
C LYS A 378 -20.17 14.34 -7.75
N LYS A 379 -21.19 14.79 -8.51
CA LYS A 379 -22.57 14.30 -8.32
C LYS A 379 -22.78 12.84 -8.75
N ILE A 380 -21.86 12.27 -9.54
CA ILE A 380 -21.89 10.85 -9.89
C ILE A 380 -21.09 10.09 -8.81
N LYS A 381 -21.76 9.17 -8.14
CA LYS A 381 -21.14 8.34 -7.11
C LYS A 381 -19.99 7.52 -7.69
N ILE A 382 -18.96 7.26 -6.88
CA ILE A 382 -17.79 6.48 -7.30
C ILE A 382 -18.17 5.10 -7.85
N LEU A 383 -19.15 4.45 -7.25
CA LEU A 383 -19.66 3.14 -7.71
C LEU A 383 -20.25 3.20 -9.12
N ASP A 384 -20.95 4.28 -9.46
CA ASP A 384 -21.54 4.45 -10.80
C ASP A 384 -20.45 4.75 -11.84
N ARG A 385 -19.40 5.49 -11.46
CA ARG A 385 -18.24 5.72 -12.32
C ARG A 385 -17.52 4.40 -12.62
N ILE A 386 -17.31 3.58 -11.60
CA ILE A 386 -16.70 2.25 -11.73
C ILE A 386 -17.54 1.35 -12.65
N LYS A 387 -18.87 1.31 -12.48
CA LYS A 387 -19.77 0.51 -13.33
C LYS A 387 -19.68 0.90 -14.80
N LEU A 388 -19.67 2.20 -15.09
CA LEU A 388 -19.51 2.70 -16.48
C LEU A 388 -18.17 2.26 -17.08
N GLN A 389 -17.08 2.46 -16.35
CA GLN A 389 -15.73 2.11 -16.80
C GLN A 389 -15.57 0.60 -17.00
N LEU A 390 -16.12 -0.23 -16.09
CA LEU A 390 -16.18 -1.69 -16.24
C LEU A 390 -16.92 -2.10 -17.51
N GLY A 391 -18.07 -1.49 -17.78
CA GLY A 391 -18.83 -1.74 -19.00
C GLY A 391 -18.02 -1.41 -20.26
N TRP A 392 -17.29 -0.30 -20.30
CA TRP A 392 -16.44 0.08 -21.44
C TRP A 392 -15.23 -0.82 -21.62
N ILE A 393 -14.61 -1.26 -20.51
CA ILE A 393 -13.53 -2.26 -20.54
C ILE A 393 -14.07 -3.56 -21.16
N GLN A 394 -15.21 -4.06 -20.68
CA GLN A 394 -15.82 -5.29 -21.18
C GLN A 394 -16.18 -5.20 -22.68
N GLN A 395 -16.65 -4.04 -23.14
CA GLN A 395 -16.97 -3.78 -24.53
C GLN A 395 -15.74 -3.55 -25.43
N GLY A 396 -14.52 -3.46 -24.85
CA GLY A 396 -13.30 -3.08 -25.61
C GLY A 396 -13.29 -1.61 -26.05
N CYS A 397 -14.08 -0.77 -25.39
CA CYS A 397 -14.16 0.67 -25.66
C CYS A 397 -13.24 1.51 -24.77
N TYR A 398 -12.54 0.89 -23.81
CA TYR A 398 -11.59 1.54 -22.93
C TYR A 398 -10.17 1.04 -23.27
N LEU A 399 -9.32 1.97 -23.73
CA LEU A 399 -7.96 1.66 -24.15
C LEU A 399 -6.96 2.59 -23.46
N VAL A 400 -5.75 2.10 -23.24
CA VAL A 400 -4.66 2.86 -22.61
C VAL A 400 -3.40 2.72 -23.46
N VAL A 401 -2.72 3.83 -23.70
CA VAL A 401 -1.42 3.80 -24.38
C VAL A 401 -0.35 3.25 -23.46
N ASP A 402 0.52 2.40 -23.99
CA ASP A 402 1.57 1.66 -23.28
C ASP A 402 2.53 2.54 -22.46
N THR A 403 2.68 3.81 -22.82
CA THR A 403 3.49 4.80 -22.08
C THR A 403 2.80 5.30 -20.79
N CYS A 404 1.51 5.04 -20.60
CA CYS A 404 0.77 5.38 -19.39
C CYS A 404 0.90 4.27 -18.33
N MET A 405 2.13 3.97 -17.93
CA MET A 405 2.46 2.82 -17.07
C MET A 405 1.85 2.92 -15.67
N GLY A 406 1.77 4.12 -15.11
CA GLY A 406 1.18 4.35 -13.79
C GLY A 406 -0.32 4.08 -13.80
N HIS A 407 -1.02 4.56 -14.83
CA HIS A 407 -2.45 4.32 -14.99
C HIS A 407 -2.78 2.83 -15.23
N ILE A 408 -1.97 2.15 -16.05
CA ILE A 408 -2.07 0.71 -16.24
C ILE A 408 -1.89 -0.03 -14.91
N ALA A 409 -0.85 0.32 -14.16
CA ALA A 409 -0.57 -0.31 -12.87
C ALA A 409 -1.67 -0.09 -11.84
N GLU A 410 -2.30 1.09 -11.80
CA GLU A 410 -3.45 1.35 -10.93
C GLU A 410 -4.68 0.54 -11.36
N LEU A 411 -5.01 0.49 -12.67
CA LEU A 411 -6.13 -0.32 -13.17
C LEU A 411 -5.98 -1.82 -12.84
N GLU A 412 -4.76 -2.34 -12.87
CA GLU A 412 -4.46 -3.74 -12.54
C GLU A 412 -4.49 -4.05 -11.03
N ARG A 413 -4.44 -3.03 -10.16
CA ARG A 413 -4.33 -3.20 -8.70
C ARG A 413 -5.50 -2.63 -7.92
N TYR A 414 -6.29 -1.74 -8.51
CA TYR A 414 -7.38 -1.07 -7.82
C TYR A 414 -8.38 -2.08 -7.28
N SER A 415 -8.59 -2.07 -5.98
CA SER A 415 -9.33 -3.09 -5.25
C SER A 415 -10.37 -2.51 -4.30
N TRP A 416 -11.32 -3.37 -3.91
CA TRP A 416 -12.32 -3.03 -2.91
C TRP A 416 -11.71 -3.06 -1.50
N ASP A 417 -12.05 -2.06 -0.67
CA ASP A 417 -11.85 -2.10 0.77
C ASP A 417 -12.90 -3.06 1.36
N GLU A 418 -12.46 -4.27 1.70
CA GLU A 418 -13.36 -5.35 2.14
C GLU A 418 -14.06 -5.03 3.46
N GLU A 419 -13.54 -4.08 4.28
CA GLU A 419 -14.15 -3.68 5.55
C GLU A 419 -15.23 -2.60 5.36
N LYS A 420 -15.20 -1.83 4.27
CA LYS A 420 -16.03 -0.63 4.10
C LYS A 420 -16.98 -0.67 2.92
N ASP A 421 -17.02 -1.77 2.17
CA ASP A 421 -17.83 -1.93 0.95
C ASP A 421 -17.69 -0.75 -0.04
N LYS A 422 -16.46 -0.23 -0.15
CA LYS A 422 -16.07 0.86 -1.05
C LYS A 422 -14.67 0.61 -1.63
N PRO A 423 -14.28 1.29 -2.71
CA PRO A 423 -12.91 1.22 -3.21
C PRO A 423 -11.88 1.60 -2.14
N GLU A 424 -10.72 0.96 -2.17
CA GLU A 424 -9.56 1.39 -1.37
C GLU A 424 -9.18 2.83 -1.74
N ASP A 425 -8.89 3.65 -0.74
CA ASP A 425 -8.41 5.02 -0.87
C ASP A 425 -6.87 5.00 -1.04
N ARG A 426 -6.39 4.21 -2.03
CA ARG A 426 -4.98 4.02 -2.36
C ARG A 426 -4.82 3.64 -3.83
N ASN A 427 -3.75 4.12 -4.47
CA ASN A 427 -3.41 3.79 -5.84
C ASN A 427 -4.57 4.02 -6.83
N ASP A 428 -5.24 5.16 -6.70
CA ASP A 428 -6.41 5.53 -7.51
C ASP A 428 -6.33 6.94 -8.10
N HIS A 429 -5.16 7.58 -7.97
CA HIS A 429 -4.98 8.97 -8.38
C HIS A 429 -5.11 9.17 -9.90
N THR A 430 -4.48 8.30 -10.69
CA THR A 430 -4.63 8.35 -12.15
C THR A 430 -6.03 7.93 -12.58
N ILE A 431 -6.65 7.00 -11.86
CA ILE A 431 -8.04 6.58 -12.10
C ILE A 431 -8.99 7.75 -11.82
N ASN A 432 -8.81 8.46 -10.72
CA ASN A 432 -9.60 9.64 -10.39
C ASN A 432 -9.41 10.75 -11.43
N ALA A 433 -8.16 11.11 -11.77
CA ALA A 433 -7.86 12.09 -12.82
C ALA A 433 -8.51 11.71 -14.17
N ASN A 434 -8.42 10.43 -14.55
CA ASN A 434 -9.04 9.88 -15.74
C ASN A 434 -10.57 10.03 -15.69
N GLN A 435 -11.19 9.66 -14.55
CA GLN A 435 -12.62 9.76 -14.35
C GLN A 435 -13.13 11.20 -14.39
N TYR A 436 -12.44 12.14 -13.75
CA TYR A 436 -12.82 13.56 -13.81
C TYR A 436 -12.89 14.07 -15.25
N ALA A 437 -11.96 13.65 -16.09
CA ALA A 437 -11.89 14.06 -17.48
C ALA A 437 -13.02 13.51 -18.36
N TRP A 438 -13.44 12.25 -18.19
CA TRP A 438 -14.46 11.65 -19.04
C TRP A 438 -15.90 11.80 -18.53
N ILE A 439 -16.12 12.05 -17.24
CA ILE A 439 -17.48 12.13 -16.64
C ILE A 439 -18.43 13.04 -17.46
N PRO A 440 -18.05 14.25 -17.87
CA PRO A 440 -18.95 15.14 -18.65
C PRO A 440 -19.31 14.58 -20.02
N TYR A 441 -18.48 13.70 -20.54
CA TYR A 441 -18.57 13.14 -21.90
C TYR A 441 -18.97 11.65 -21.92
N ARG A 442 -19.39 11.09 -20.80
CA ARG A 442 -19.68 9.66 -20.64
C ARG A 442 -20.67 9.10 -21.67
N GLN A 443 -21.64 9.90 -22.13
CA GLN A 443 -22.60 9.50 -23.16
C GLN A 443 -21.98 9.32 -24.55
N MET A 444 -20.76 9.83 -24.76
CA MET A 444 -20.03 9.68 -26.01
C MET A 444 -19.18 8.39 -26.05
N ILE A 445 -19.13 7.63 -24.97
CA ILE A 445 -18.27 6.46 -24.80
C ILE A 445 -19.12 5.20 -24.68
N GLY A 446 -18.67 4.10 -25.27
CA GLY A 446 -19.35 2.81 -25.22
C GLY A 446 -20.56 2.71 -26.14
N PHE A 447 -21.03 1.50 -26.34
CA PHE A 447 -22.24 1.24 -27.09
C PHE A 447 -23.47 1.38 -26.18
N GLU A 448 -24.58 1.86 -26.73
CA GLU A 448 -25.85 1.88 -26.00
C GLU A 448 -26.29 0.42 -25.80
N THR A 449 -26.43 -0.01 -24.56
CA THR A 449 -27.17 -1.23 -24.24
C THR A 449 -28.64 -0.88 -24.17
N GLU A 450 -29.53 -1.76 -24.64
CA GLU A 450 -30.98 -1.54 -24.65
C GLU A 450 -31.60 -1.20 -23.28
N ASP A 451 -30.87 -1.49 -22.19
CA ASP A 451 -31.27 -1.20 -20.80
C ASP A 451 -31.02 0.25 -20.32
N MET A 452 -30.55 1.15 -21.19
CA MET A 452 -30.30 2.57 -20.85
C MET A 452 -31.33 3.54 -21.52
N LYS A 453 -32.44 3.04 -22.01
CA LYS A 453 -33.55 3.87 -22.52
C LYS A 453 -34.58 4.17 -21.46
#